data_ab30d153dd841149587707d2a7bb7488
#
_entry.id   ab30d153dd841149587707d2a7bb7488
#
_cell.length_a   1.000
_cell.length_b   1.000
_cell.length_c   1.000
_cell.angle_alpha   90.00
_cell.angle_beta   90.00
_cell.angle_gamma   90.00
#
_symmetry.space_group_name_H-M   'P 1'
#
loop_
_entity.id
_entity.type
_entity.pdbx_description
1 polymer ?
#
loop_
_entity_poly.entity_id
_entity_poly.type
_entity_poly.pdbx_seq_one_letter_code
_entity_poly.pdbx_strand_id
1 'polypeptide(L)'
;YGENPHQSAALYKESQPLLSEIVSAEQLQGKELSFNNYIDLNAAWELVRELGSGAVVIIKHTNPCGVAVGEDQLKTFIIAREVDPVSAFGGILGFNQPVTALVAEEILKNFVEAVVAPGFDADAIKLFSAKKNIRLMQMSNADFKSKDSCLDLKRIGGGLLAQSPDVLNFIEGQLKVASKRGPSTREMEDMKFAWLVAKHVKSNAIVYAKDK
;
A
#
# COMPACT_ATOMS: atom_id res chain seq x y z
N TYR A 1 -8.57 -6.60 17.59
CA TYR A 1 -7.71 -6.69 18.79
C TYR A 1 -6.51 -5.75 18.67
N GLY A 2 -5.84 -5.44 19.81
CA GLY A 2 -4.75 -4.48 19.88
C GLY A 2 -3.44 -4.98 19.27
N GLU A 3 -2.41 -4.15 19.38
CA GLU A 3 -1.05 -4.46 18.93
C GLU A 3 -0.48 -5.68 19.69
N ASN A 4 -0.78 -5.75 20.98
CA ASN A 4 -0.43 -6.89 21.83
C ASN A 4 -1.69 -7.61 22.33
N PRO A 5 -1.61 -8.93 22.65
CA PRO A 5 -2.79 -9.76 22.98
C PRO A 5 -3.60 -9.28 24.19
N HIS A 6 -2.97 -8.57 25.13
CA HIS A 6 -3.62 -8.06 26.35
C HIS A 6 -4.31 -6.70 26.15
N GLN A 7 -4.12 -6.05 24.98
CA GLN A 7 -4.70 -4.75 24.68
C GLN A 7 -6.06 -4.91 24.04
N SER A 8 -7.07 -4.21 24.54
CA SER A 8 -8.33 -4.00 23.84
C SER A 8 -8.15 -2.93 22.76
N ALA A 9 -8.84 -3.08 21.64
CA ALA A 9 -8.83 -2.12 20.56
C ALA A 9 -10.21 -2.01 19.92
N ALA A 10 -10.49 -0.85 19.33
CA ALA A 10 -11.67 -0.60 18.54
C ALA A 10 -11.32 0.27 17.33
N LEU A 11 -11.99 0.02 16.22
CA LEU A 11 -11.96 0.90 15.06
C LEU A 11 -13.12 1.88 15.15
N TYR A 12 -12.81 3.15 15.11
CA TYR A 12 -13.81 4.22 15.02
C TYR A 12 -13.80 4.78 13.60
N LYS A 13 -14.99 4.87 13.00
CA LYS A 13 -15.17 5.48 11.69
C LYS A 13 -15.64 6.92 11.86
N GLU A 14 -15.23 7.79 10.96
CA GLU A 14 -15.86 9.10 10.82
C GLU A 14 -17.34 8.95 10.46
N SER A 15 -18.15 9.98 10.68
CA SER A 15 -19.57 9.94 10.35
C SER A 15 -19.85 9.74 8.86
N GLN A 16 -18.95 10.21 8.01
CA GLN A 16 -19.03 10.10 6.55
C GLN A 16 -17.63 9.80 5.96
N PRO A 17 -17.11 8.57 6.13
CA PRO A 17 -15.83 8.19 5.52
C PRO A 17 -15.98 8.12 4.00
N LEU A 18 -14.93 8.46 3.27
CA LEU A 18 -14.92 8.23 1.83
C LEU A 18 -14.90 6.71 1.53
N LEU A 19 -15.56 6.32 0.44
CA LEU A 19 -15.55 4.92 -0.01
C LEU A 19 -14.17 4.45 -0.43
N SER A 20 -13.27 5.37 -0.74
CA SER A 20 -11.86 5.11 -1.07
C SER A 20 -10.95 4.97 0.15
N GLU A 21 -11.45 5.12 1.37
CA GLU A 21 -10.67 4.96 2.61
C GLU A 21 -10.76 3.53 3.14
N ILE A 22 -9.67 3.06 3.74
CA ILE A 22 -9.53 1.67 4.21
C ILE A 22 -10.61 1.24 5.21
N VAL A 23 -11.15 2.18 5.97
CA VAL A 23 -12.26 1.91 6.92
C VAL A 23 -13.58 1.56 6.23
N SER A 24 -13.70 1.83 4.93
CA SER A 24 -14.84 1.50 4.09
C SER A 24 -14.65 0.19 3.31
N ALA A 25 -13.48 -0.46 3.43
CA ALA A 25 -13.20 -1.73 2.77
C ALA A 25 -14.13 -2.83 3.29
N GLU A 26 -14.57 -3.69 2.38
CA GLU A 26 -15.28 -4.93 2.71
C GLU A 26 -14.27 -6.06 2.94
N GLN A 27 -14.37 -6.73 4.07
CA GLN A 27 -13.59 -7.94 4.32
C GLN A 27 -14.32 -9.16 3.74
N LEU A 28 -13.79 -9.69 2.63
CA LEU A 28 -14.38 -10.86 1.95
C LEU A 28 -14.00 -12.17 2.63
N GLN A 29 -12.83 -12.23 3.23
CA GLN A 29 -12.29 -13.43 3.86
C GLN A 29 -11.28 -13.07 4.95
N GLY A 30 -11.01 -14.00 5.84
CA GLY A 30 -9.91 -13.96 6.79
C GLY A 30 -10.34 -13.83 8.24
N LYS A 31 -9.34 -13.86 9.13
CA LYS A 31 -9.53 -13.61 10.56
C LYS A 31 -9.85 -12.15 10.81
N GLU A 32 -10.36 -11.85 12.00
CA GLU A 32 -10.50 -10.47 12.46
C GLU A 32 -9.19 -9.68 12.29
N LEU A 33 -9.36 -8.40 11.98
CA LEU A 33 -8.24 -7.48 11.80
C LEU A 33 -7.71 -7.00 13.16
N SER A 34 -6.39 -6.98 13.31
CA SER A 34 -5.73 -6.34 14.43
C SER A 34 -5.52 -4.85 14.16
N PHE A 35 -5.16 -4.12 15.21
CA PHE A 35 -4.69 -2.74 15.12
C PHE A 35 -3.57 -2.60 14.06
N ASN A 36 -2.56 -3.48 14.10
CA ASN A 36 -1.46 -3.48 13.14
C ASN A 36 -1.90 -3.79 11.71
N ASN A 37 -2.88 -4.71 11.53
CA ASN A 37 -3.38 -4.99 10.19
C ASN A 37 -4.03 -3.75 9.57
N TYR A 38 -4.81 -2.98 10.32
CA TYR A 38 -5.41 -1.75 9.80
C TYR A 38 -4.38 -0.69 9.41
N ILE A 39 -3.33 -0.51 10.23
CA ILE A 39 -2.28 0.45 9.95
C ILE A 39 -1.51 0.05 8.68
N ASP A 40 -1.14 -1.23 8.56
CA ASP A 40 -0.39 -1.73 7.41
C ASP A 40 -1.25 -1.76 6.13
N LEU A 41 -2.55 -2.13 6.23
CA LEU A 41 -3.50 -2.05 5.12
C LEU A 41 -3.69 -0.61 4.63
N ASN A 42 -3.78 0.35 5.56
CA ASN A 42 -3.86 1.75 5.21
C ASN A 42 -2.59 2.21 4.47
N ALA A 43 -1.41 1.87 5.00
CA ALA A 43 -0.14 2.20 4.34
C ALA A 43 -0.05 1.59 2.93
N ALA A 44 -0.50 0.34 2.75
CA ALA A 44 -0.53 -0.30 1.44
C ALA A 44 -1.48 0.40 0.47
N TRP A 45 -2.68 0.72 0.95
CA TRP A 45 -3.70 1.37 0.12
C TRP A 45 -3.32 2.80 -0.26
N GLU A 46 -2.82 3.59 0.69
CA GLU A 46 -2.38 4.96 0.42
C GLU A 46 -1.25 5.00 -0.62
N LEU A 47 -0.22 4.16 -0.48
CA LEU A 47 0.87 4.12 -1.44
C LEU A 47 0.41 3.65 -2.83
N VAL A 48 -0.34 2.54 -2.91
CA VAL A 48 -0.73 1.98 -4.22
C VAL A 48 -1.64 2.90 -5.02
N ARG A 49 -2.41 3.76 -4.33
CA ARG A 49 -3.28 4.76 -4.95
C ARG A 49 -2.52 5.90 -5.64
N GLU A 50 -1.37 6.28 -5.12
CA GLU A 50 -0.57 7.37 -5.66
C GLU A 50 0.29 6.95 -6.85
N LEU A 51 0.48 5.65 -7.04
CA LEU A 51 1.26 5.09 -8.14
C LEU A 51 0.43 4.98 -9.43
N GLY A 52 1.10 4.89 -10.57
CA GLY A 52 0.45 4.66 -11.86
C GLY A 52 -0.32 3.34 -11.93
N SER A 53 -1.18 3.21 -12.94
CA SER A 53 -1.95 1.98 -13.18
C SER A 53 -1.05 0.74 -13.24
N GLY A 54 -1.51 -0.38 -12.68
CA GLY A 54 -0.75 -1.63 -12.61
C GLY A 54 0.27 -1.67 -11.47
N ALA A 55 0.09 -0.84 -10.43
CA ALA A 55 0.95 -0.83 -9.27
C ALA A 55 0.67 -2.00 -8.32
N VAL A 56 1.74 -2.52 -7.74
CA VAL A 56 1.76 -3.50 -6.65
C VAL A 56 2.69 -3.02 -5.56
N VAL A 57 2.23 -3.05 -4.33
CA VAL A 57 3.04 -2.69 -3.16
C VAL A 57 3.02 -3.82 -2.12
N ILE A 58 4.11 -3.97 -1.41
CA ILE A 58 4.26 -4.89 -0.29
C ILE A 58 4.69 -4.08 0.93
N ILE A 59 3.87 -4.11 1.97
CA ILE A 59 4.11 -3.37 3.20
C ILE A 59 4.49 -4.32 4.33
N LYS A 60 5.48 -3.93 5.09
CA LYS A 60 5.88 -4.58 6.34
C LYS A 60 6.12 -3.51 7.41
N HIS A 61 5.36 -3.59 8.51
CA HIS A 61 5.45 -2.63 9.62
C HIS A 61 5.37 -1.17 9.14
N THR A 62 4.34 -0.89 8.35
CA THR A 62 4.03 0.42 7.73
C THR A 62 5.04 0.96 6.73
N ASN A 63 6.09 0.22 6.40
CA ASN A 63 7.07 0.61 5.39
C ASN A 63 6.96 -0.28 4.15
N PRO A 64 7.11 0.27 2.94
CA PRO A 64 7.21 -0.51 1.74
C PRO A 64 8.55 -1.27 1.69
N CYS A 65 8.49 -2.58 1.50
CA CYS A 65 9.65 -3.44 1.26
C CYS A 65 9.75 -3.90 -0.19
N GLY A 66 8.70 -3.71 -0.98
CA GLY A 66 8.68 -3.98 -2.39
C GLY A 66 7.58 -3.17 -3.08
N VAL A 67 7.93 -2.50 -4.16
CA VAL A 67 7.01 -1.68 -4.96
C VAL A 67 7.36 -1.83 -6.43
N ALA A 68 6.37 -2.06 -7.28
CA ALA A 68 6.55 -2.10 -8.73
C ALA A 68 5.32 -1.58 -9.47
N VAL A 69 5.52 -1.10 -10.70
CA VAL A 69 4.46 -0.66 -11.62
C VAL A 69 4.70 -1.30 -12.98
N GLY A 70 3.67 -1.92 -13.56
CA GLY A 70 3.78 -2.57 -14.85
C GLY A 70 2.42 -2.97 -15.43
N GLU A 71 2.40 -3.35 -16.71
CA GLU A 71 1.17 -3.74 -17.41
C GLU A 71 0.73 -5.17 -17.08
N ASP A 72 1.67 -6.06 -16.84
CA ASP A 72 1.42 -7.47 -16.48
C ASP A 72 1.40 -7.61 -14.96
N GLN A 73 0.22 -7.76 -14.38
CA GLN A 73 0.03 -7.79 -12.94
C GLN A 73 0.84 -8.92 -12.26
N LEU A 74 0.96 -10.09 -12.88
CA LEU A 74 1.73 -11.20 -12.31
C LEU A 74 3.21 -10.89 -12.27
N LYS A 75 3.78 -10.37 -13.35
CA LYS A 75 5.19 -9.95 -13.40
C LYS A 75 5.45 -8.82 -12.42
N THR A 76 4.56 -7.84 -12.37
CA THR A 76 4.67 -6.71 -11.44
C THR A 76 4.69 -7.19 -9.99
N PHE A 77 3.82 -8.12 -9.62
CA PHE A 77 3.83 -8.71 -8.28
C PHE A 77 5.14 -9.45 -7.99
N ILE A 78 5.62 -10.25 -8.94
CA ILE A 78 6.89 -10.98 -8.79
C ILE A 78 8.03 -10.01 -8.60
N ILE A 79 8.14 -8.95 -9.42
CA ILE A 79 9.17 -7.91 -9.30
C ILE A 79 9.10 -7.25 -7.92
N ALA A 80 7.93 -6.80 -7.49
CA ALA A 80 7.76 -6.19 -6.17
C ALA A 80 8.23 -7.12 -5.03
N ARG A 81 7.92 -8.41 -5.11
CA ARG A 81 8.35 -9.40 -4.12
C ARG A 81 9.85 -9.64 -4.11
N GLU A 82 10.45 -9.70 -5.29
CA GLU A 82 11.90 -10.01 -5.43
C GLU A 82 12.80 -8.82 -5.04
N VAL A 83 12.24 -7.62 -4.80
CA VAL A 83 12.99 -6.49 -4.21
C VAL A 83 13.54 -6.85 -2.83
N ASP A 84 12.73 -7.45 -1.98
CA ASP A 84 13.12 -7.95 -0.66
C ASP A 84 12.20 -9.14 -0.25
N PRO A 85 12.49 -10.34 -0.75
CA PRO A 85 11.65 -11.50 -0.49
C PRO A 85 11.62 -11.93 0.98
N VAL A 86 12.63 -11.55 1.75
CA VAL A 86 12.68 -11.84 3.20
C VAL A 86 11.68 -10.98 3.96
N SER A 87 11.67 -9.68 3.72
CA SER A 87 10.72 -8.76 4.34
C SER A 87 9.29 -8.94 3.79
N ALA A 88 9.14 -9.34 2.53
CA ALA A 88 7.85 -9.61 1.91
C ALA A 88 7.09 -10.79 2.57
N PHE A 89 7.80 -11.71 3.22
CA PHE A 89 7.18 -12.82 3.93
C PHE A 89 6.30 -12.33 5.09
N GLY A 90 5.01 -12.68 5.03
CA GLY A 90 4.01 -12.22 6.00
C GLY A 90 3.71 -10.71 5.90
N GLY A 91 4.00 -10.10 4.76
CA GLY A 91 3.64 -8.72 4.46
C GLY A 91 2.16 -8.55 4.09
N ILE A 92 1.78 -7.31 3.88
CA ILE A 92 0.46 -6.91 3.36
C ILE A 92 0.64 -6.43 1.93
N LEU A 93 -0.19 -6.94 1.04
CA LEU A 93 -0.15 -6.64 -0.39
C LEU A 93 -1.22 -5.60 -0.74
N GLY A 94 -0.85 -4.58 -1.49
CA GLY A 94 -1.75 -3.60 -2.09
C GLY A 94 -1.70 -3.67 -3.62
N PHE A 95 -2.88 -3.68 -4.24
CA PHE A 95 -3.05 -3.63 -5.69
C PHE A 95 -4.00 -2.49 -6.06
N ASN A 96 -3.73 -1.76 -7.13
CA ASN A 96 -4.67 -0.76 -7.65
C ASN A 96 -5.50 -1.26 -8.85
N GLN A 97 -5.43 -2.55 -9.12
CA GLN A 97 -6.28 -3.28 -10.06
C GLN A 97 -6.85 -4.53 -9.40
N PRO A 98 -7.99 -5.07 -9.88
CA PRO A 98 -8.53 -6.32 -9.36
C PRO A 98 -7.51 -7.45 -9.45
N VAL A 99 -7.40 -8.26 -8.38
CA VAL A 99 -6.46 -9.38 -8.31
C VAL A 99 -6.97 -10.53 -9.16
N THR A 100 -6.16 -10.96 -10.13
CA THR A 100 -6.48 -12.07 -11.03
C THR A 100 -6.19 -13.44 -10.39
N ALA A 101 -6.76 -14.49 -10.96
CA ALA A 101 -6.50 -15.87 -10.52
C ALA A 101 -5.01 -16.24 -10.59
N LEU A 102 -4.31 -15.83 -11.65
CA LEU A 102 -2.87 -16.10 -11.80
C LEU A 102 -2.04 -15.46 -10.68
N VAL A 103 -2.37 -14.23 -10.33
CA VAL A 103 -1.70 -13.53 -9.22
C VAL A 103 -2.04 -14.19 -7.87
N ALA A 104 -3.29 -14.61 -7.67
CA ALA A 104 -3.70 -15.33 -6.46
C ALA A 104 -2.93 -16.65 -6.28
N GLU A 105 -2.74 -17.43 -7.34
CA GLU A 105 -1.92 -18.65 -7.32
C GLU A 105 -0.48 -18.34 -6.88
N GLU A 106 0.12 -17.27 -7.40
CA GLU A 106 1.49 -16.88 -7.05
C GLU A 106 1.59 -16.39 -5.59
N ILE A 107 0.63 -15.60 -5.14
CA ILE A 107 0.55 -15.13 -3.74
C ILE A 107 0.48 -16.34 -2.78
N LEU A 108 -0.31 -17.35 -3.13
CA LEU A 108 -0.53 -18.54 -2.29
C LEU A 108 0.71 -19.42 -2.12
N LYS A 109 1.75 -19.26 -2.91
CA LYS A 109 3.04 -19.96 -2.72
C LYS A 109 3.79 -19.49 -1.47
N ASN A 110 3.48 -18.32 -0.96
CA ASN A 110 4.11 -17.72 0.21
C ASN A 110 3.10 -17.44 1.33
N PHE A 111 3.62 -17.07 2.49
CA PHE A 111 2.79 -16.57 3.57
C PHE A 111 2.55 -15.07 3.39
N VAL A 112 1.27 -14.66 3.39
CA VAL A 112 0.80 -13.28 3.30
C VAL A 112 -0.27 -13.06 4.36
N GLU A 113 -0.24 -11.93 5.06
CA GLU A 113 -1.21 -11.60 6.11
C GLU A 113 -2.53 -11.09 5.53
N ALA A 114 -2.45 -10.14 4.61
CA ALA A 114 -3.63 -9.55 4.01
C ALA A 114 -3.36 -9.03 2.58
N VAL A 115 -4.42 -8.91 1.80
CA VAL A 115 -4.42 -8.32 0.47
C VAL A 115 -5.51 -7.27 0.41
N VAL A 116 -5.18 -6.05 -0.05
CA VAL A 116 -6.15 -4.99 -0.35
C VAL A 116 -6.13 -4.68 -1.85
N ALA A 117 -7.31 -4.63 -2.45
CA ALA A 117 -7.48 -4.39 -3.88
C ALA A 117 -8.86 -3.79 -4.19
N PRO A 118 -9.05 -3.17 -5.37
CA PRO A 118 -10.38 -2.73 -5.82
C PRO A 118 -11.36 -3.89 -6.05
N GLY A 119 -10.85 -5.10 -6.21
CA GLY A 119 -11.65 -6.30 -6.43
C GLY A 119 -10.78 -7.55 -6.52
N PHE A 120 -11.45 -8.67 -6.66
CA PHE A 120 -10.84 -9.99 -6.85
C PHE A 120 -11.66 -10.77 -7.86
N ASP A 121 -11.01 -11.41 -8.83
CA ASP A 121 -11.70 -12.30 -9.74
C ASP A 121 -12.36 -13.45 -8.97
N ALA A 122 -13.47 -13.97 -9.47
CA ALA A 122 -14.20 -15.07 -8.81
C ALA A 122 -13.31 -16.29 -8.58
N ASP A 123 -12.45 -16.62 -9.54
CA ASP A 123 -11.50 -17.74 -9.40
C ASP A 123 -10.36 -17.39 -8.42
N ALA A 124 -9.95 -16.12 -8.31
CA ALA A 124 -9.00 -15.69 -7.30
C ALA A 124 -9.57 -15.89 -5.87
N ILE A 125 -10.84 -15.50 -5.64
CA ILE A 125 -11.52 -15.72 -4.36
C ILE A 125 -11.58 -17.21 -4.03
N LYS A 126 -11.93 -18.04 -5.02
CA LYS A 126 -11.97 -19.50 -4.85
C LYS A 126 -10.61 -20.09 -4.48
N LEU A 127 -9.53 -19.62 -5.09
CA LEU A 127 -8.17 -20.03 -4.76
C LEU A 127 -7.79 -19.61 -3.32
N PHE A 128 -8.07 -18.36 -2.94
CA PHE A 128 -7.80 -17.88 -1.58
C PHE A 128 -8.57 -18.65 -0.51
N SER A 129 -9.73 -19.24 -0.83
CA SER A 129 -10.52 -20.03 0.12
C SER A 129 -9.76 -21.23 0.71
N ALA A 130 -8.69 -21.70 0.03
CA ALA A 130 -7.80 -22.75 0.54
C ALA A 130 -6.95 -22.29 1.74
N LYS A 131 -6.69 -20.98 1.88
CA LYS A 131 -5.94 -20.38 3.00
C LYS A 131 -6.82 -19.38 3.77
N LYS A 132 -7.81 -19.89 4.48
CA LYS A 132 -8.86 -19.11 5.17
C LYS A 132 -8.39 -18.01 6.11
N ASN A 133 -7.12 -18.03 6.51
CA ASN A 133 -6.57 -17.03 7.42
C ASN A 133 -6.13 -15.73 6.73
N ILE A 134 -5.89 -15.75 5.41
CA ILE A 134 -5.52 -14.56 4.63
C ILE A 134 -6.72 -13.61 4.61
N ARG A 135 -6.49 -12.36 4.95
CA ARG A 135 -7.52 -11.33 4.93
C ARG A 135 -7.60 -10.70 3.56
N LEU A 136 -8.77 -10.77 2.93
CA LEU A 136 -9.03 -10.13 1.64
C LEU A 136 -9.90 -8.91 1.88
N MET A 137 -9.36 -7.74 1.55
CA MET A 137 -10.00 -6.45 1.73
C MET A 137 -10.33 -5.85 0.37
N GLN A 138 -11.62 -5.75 0.07
CA GLN A 138 -12.10 -5.16 -1.17
C GLN A 138 -12.48 -3.71 -0.95
N MET A 139 -11.92 -2.84 -1.80
CA MET A 139 -12.26 -1.43 -1.85
C MET A 139 -13.38 -1.23 -2.86
N SER A 140 -14.55 -0.82 -2.41
CA SER A 140 -15.75 -0.70 -3.25
C SER A 140 -15.71 0.46 -4.25
N ASN A 141 -14.77 1.40 -4.10
CA ASN A 141 -14.59 2.52 -5.02
C ASN A 141 -13.09 2.79 -5.21
N ALA A 142 -12.66 2.64 -6.46
CA ALA A 142 -11.31 2.99 -6.91
C ALA A 142 -11.17 4.50 -7.24
N ASP A 143 -12.08 5.35 -6.76
CA ASP A 143 -11.97 6.79 -6.97
C ASP A 143 -10.79 7.31 -6.13
N PHE A 144 -9.65 7.47 -6.79
CA PHE A 144 -8.35 7.83 -6.20
C PHE A 144 -8.26 9.31 -5.79
N LYS A 145 -9.38 9.95 -5.47
CA LYS A 145 -9.37 11.32 -4.95
C LYS A 145 -8.84 11.30 -3.52
N SER A 146 -7.76 12.04 -3.31
CA SER A 146 -7.22 12.26 -1.98
C SER A 146 -8.17 13.15 -1.16
N LYS A 147 -8.22 12.89 0.14
CA LYS A 147 -8.95 13.73 1.09
C LYS A 147 -8.03 14.89 1.50
N ASP A 148 -7.98 15.94 0.68
CA ASP A 148 -7.10 17.10 0.91
C ASP A 148 -7.41 17.88 2.20
N SER A 149 -8.48 17.52 2.91
CA SER A 149 -9.01 18.27 4.06
C SER A 149 -8.86 17.58 5.42
N CYS A 150 -8.37 16.34 5.49
CA CYS A 150 -8.20 15.64 6.76
C CYS A 150 -6.85 15.95 7.41
N LEU A 151 -6.89 16.28 8.69
CA LEU A 151 -5.65 16.39 9.47
C LEU A 151 -5.09 15.00 9.78
N ASP A 152 -3.77 14.86 9.66
CA ASP A 152 -3.05 13.74 10.23
C ASP A 152 -2.89 13.99 11.74
N LEU A 153 -3.42 13.07 12.55
CA LEU A 153 -3.49 13.19 13.99
C LEU A 153 -2.65 12.13 14.68
N LYS A 154 -1.73 12.56 15.54
CA LYS A 154 -0.91 11.65 16.33
C LYS A 154 -1.03 11.95 17.81
N ARG A 155 -1.50 10.96 18.58
CA ARG A 155 -1.54 11.07 20.04
C ARG A 155 -0.14 11.03 20.63
N ILE A 156 0.13 11.93 21.55
CA ILE A 156 1.34 11.95 22.39
C ILE A 156 0.95 12.00 23.87
N GLY A 157 1.91 11.83 24.77
CA GLY A 157 1.66 11.94 26.20
C GLY A 157 1.08 13.32 26.56
N GLY A 158 -0.14 13.36 27.08
CA GLY A 158 -0.83 14.58 27.49
C GLY A 158 -1.40 15.43 26.35
N GLY A 159 -1.28 15.01 25.07
CA GLY A 159 -1.72 15.85 23.96
C GLY A 159 -1.96 15.12 22.64
N LEU A 160 -2.23 15.91 21.62
CA LEU A 160 -2.47 15.49 20.25
C LEU A 160 -1.69 16.41 19.30
N LEU A 161 -0.89 15.83 18.44
CA LEU A 161 -0.30 16.54 17.31
C LEU A 161 -1.28 16.49 16.13
N ALA A 162 -1.39 17.59 15.42
CA ALA A 162 -2.19 17.70 14.21
C ALA A 162 -1.37 18.40 13.13
N GLN A 163 -1.38 17.86 11.92
CA GLN A 163 -0.72 18.47 10.75
C GLN A 163 -1.61 18.31 9.51
N SER A 164 -1.38 19.13 8.50
CA SER A 164 -2.00 18.93 7.19
C SER A 164 -1.44 17.65 6.55
N PRO A 165 -2.25 16.94 5.71
CA PRO A 165 -1.75 15.79 4.99
C PRO A 165 -0.65 16.19 4.01
N ASP A 166 0.28 15.27 3.75
CA ASP A 166 1.29 15.46 2.70
C ASP A 166 0.69 15.17 1.33
N VAL A 167 0.12 16.20 0.71
CA VAL A 167 -0.48 16.14 -0.63
C VAL A 167 0.47 16.63 -1.72
N LEU A 168 1.67 17.10 -1.36
CA LEU A 168 2.60 17.64 -2.33
C LEU A 168 3.32 16.51 -3.08
N ASN A 169 3.18 16.56 -4.40
CA ASN A 169 4.04 15.85 -5.34
C ASN A 169 5.08 16.82 -5.90
N PHE A 170 6.07 16.29 -6.64
CA PHE A 170 7.02 17.17 -7.33
C PHE A 170 6.28 18.00 -8.41
N ILE A 171 6.74 19.24 -8.58
CA ILE A 171 6.24 20.14 -9.64
C ILE A 171 7.32 20.20 -10.72
N GLU A 172 7.05 19.66 -11.92
CA GLU A 172 8.06 19.52 -12.99
C GLU A 172 8.79 20.82 -13.32
N GLY A 173 8.06 21.94 -13.39
CA GLY A 173 8.64 23.26 -13.68
C GLY A 173 9.55 23.81 -12.58
N GLN A 174 9.61 23.20 -11.40
CA GLN A 174 10.46 23.59 -10.29
C GLN A 174 11.69 22.69 -10.14
N LEU A 175 11.78 21.60 -10.90
CA LEU A 175 12.93 20.70 -10.86
C LEU A 175 14.17 21.40 -11.44
N LYS A 176 15.28 21.33 -10.69
CA LYS A 176 16.59 21.87 -11.10
C LYS A 176 17.63 20.77 -11.03
N VAL A 177 18.40 20.63 -12.11
CA VAL A 177 19.56 19.74 -12.12
C VAL A 177 20.69 20.39 -11.29
N ALA A 178 21.00 19.81 -10.13
CA ALA A 178 22.07 20.27 -9.25
C ALA A 178 23.39 19.51 -9.48
N SER A 179 23.35 18.36 -10.12
CA SER A 179 24.53 17.54 -10.43
C SER A 179 25.22 18.00 -11.72
N LYS A 180 26.49 17.57 -11.91
CA LYS A 180 27.26 17.90 -13.13
C LYS A 180 26.64 17.33 -14.40
N ARG A 181 25.94 16.19 -14.32
CA ARG A 181 25.22 15.54 -15.39
C ARG A 181 23.71 15.57 -15.11
N GLY A 182 22.93 15.96 -16.09
CA GLY A 182 21.47 15.82 -16.02
C GLY A 182 21.05 14.34 -16.10
N PRO A 183 19.88 13.98 -15.55
CA PRO A 183 19.32 12.64 -15.71
C PRO A 183 18.85 12.42 -17.14
N SER A 184 18.95 11.18 -17.63
CA SER A 184 18.23 10.72 -18.81
C SER A 184 16.72 10.68 -18.55
N THR A 185 15.90 10.53 -19.59
CA THR A 185 14.43 10.38 -19.45
C THR A 185 14.08 9.20 -18.54
N ARG A 186 14.75 8.06 -18.72
CA ARG A 186 14.52 6.85 -17.89
C ARG A 186 14.90 7.09 -16.41
N GLU A 187 16.06 7.69 -16.16
CA GLU A 187 16.49 8.04 -14.81
C GLU A 187 15.51 9.04 -14.16
N MET A 188 14.98 9.99 -14.93
CA MET A 188 13.99 10.93 -14.41
C MET A 188 12.69 10.22 -14.00
N GLU A 189 12.24 9.24 -14.75
CA GLU A 189 11.07 8.43 -14.39
C GLU A 189 11.31 7.58 -13.14
N ASP A 190 12.48 6.96 -13.02
CA ASP A 190 12.87 6.22 -11.82
C ASP A 190 12.97 7.16 -10.59
N MET A 191 13.49 8.37 -10.77
CA MET A 191 13.54 9.38 -9.70
C MET A 191 12.15 9.84 -9.25
N LYS A 192 11.23 10.03 -10.19
CA LYS A 192 9.83 10.37 -9.88
C LYS A 192 9.14 9.23 -9.11
N PHE A 193 9.34 8.00 -9.55
CA PHE A 193 8.85 6.82 -8.86
C PHE A 193 9.45 6.71 -7.44
N ALA A 194 10.76 6.84 -7.30
CA ALA A 194 11.44 6.82 -6.01
C ALA A 194 10.95 7.93 -5.06
N TRP A 195 10.66 9.11 -5.60
CA TRP A 195 10.09 10.21 -4.82
C TRP A 195 8.74 9.87 -4.22
N LEU A 196 7.81 9.30 -5.02
CA LEU A 196 6.50 8.87 -4.54
C LEU A 196 6.63 7.78 -3.47
N VAL A 197 7.50 6.79 -3.69
CA VAL A 197 7.73 5.74 -2.70
C VAL A 197 8.34 6.30 -1.41
N ALA A 198 9.33 7.21 -1.52
CA ALA A 198 10.01 7.80 -0.37
C ALA A 198 9.06 8.62 0.53
N LYS A 199 8.03 9.25 -0.03
CA LYS A 199 6.97 9.94 0.71
C LYS A 199 6.29 9.01 1.73
N HIS A 200 6.16 7.73 1.41
CA HIS A 200 5.52 6.71 2.25
C HIS A 200 6.51 5.93 3.15
N VAL A 201 7.79 6.27 3.13
CA VAL A 201 8.80 5.65 3.99
C VAL A 201 9.05 6.54 5.20
N LYS A 202 9.02 5.96 6.39
CA LYS A 202 9.32 6.70 7.63
C LYS A 202 10.77 7.16 7.65
N SER A 203 11.00 8.37 8.11
CA SER A 203 12.33 8.96 8.27
C SER A 203 13.23 8.15 9.22
N ASN A 204 14.49 7.96 8.89
CA ASN A 204 15.13 8.47 7.68
C ASN A 204 14.92 7.46 6.54
N ALA A 205 14.53 7.96 5.35
CA ALA A 205 14.20 7.15 4.20
C ALA A 205 15.34 7.13 3.17
N ILE A 206 15.66 5.94 2.65
CA ILE A 206 16.50 5.76 1.46
C ILE A 206 15.76 4.80 0.54
N VAL A 207 15.51 5.21 -0.69
CA VAL A 207 14.82 4.41 -1.70
C VAL A 207 15.71 4.24 -2.92
N TYR A 208 15.87 3.00 -3.37
CA TYR A 208 16.49 2.66 -4.64
C TYR A 208 15.40 2.29 -5.64
N ALA A 209 15.46 2.85 -6.83
CA ALA A 209 14.52 2.54 -7.90
C ALA A 209 15.26 2.27 -9.21
N LYS A 210 14.72 1.33 -9.99
CA LYS A 210 15.16 0.99 -11.33
C LYS A 210 14.01 0.36 -12.09
N ASP A 211 13.66 0.94 -13.23
CA ASP A 211 12.63 0.44 -14.16
C ASP A 211 11.21 0.33 -13.55
N LYS A 212 10.93 1.12 -12.50
CA LYS A 212 9.67 1.20 -11.72
C LYS A 212 9.32 -0.10 -11.01
#